data_81315915c7ae9b6183c25bfc24dae4dc
#
_entry.id   81315915c7ae9b6183c25bfc24dae4dc
#
_cell.length_a   1.000
_cell.length_b   1.000
_cell.length_c   1.000
_cell.angle_alpha   90.00
_cell.angle_beta   90.00
_cell.angle_gamma   90.00
#
_symmetry.space_group_name_H-M   'P 1'
#
loop_
_entity.id
_entity.type
_entity.pdbx_description
1 polymer ?
#
loop_
_entity_poly.entity_id
_entity_poly.type
_entity_poly.pdbx_seq_one_letter_code
_entity_poly.pdbx_strand_id
1 'polypeptide(L)'
;MPQICKQKISNTQNCDREEYKDGFCIIHHNGKDKPNNIFRKIIRDDIYRGFYNFSYMISYDGFSLEELKIEKDAEMIFRNSNFAGPFQIKNRDLTASFDFTDANFDSGLFITLSDIKKEIIIKNSNISMDLNFSLSNFDSLITYNTKINCKANFSNTCINGKFEFNHIYFKDNLNFLNAVFRDDFTFQNIIVEKDADFRNVVFFKKMKFENVEFKGNFKPAEIIDNDKIELKNVLINGKLIENNQKAKEDKKN
;
A
#
# COMPACT_ATOMS: atom_id res chain seq x y z
N MET A 1 -22.46 4.90 34.97
CA MET A 1 -21.64 5.55 33.95
C MET A 1 -21.42 4.50 32.85
N PRO A 2 -21.49 4.86 31.56
CA PRO A 2 -21.16 3.91 30.52
C PRO A 2 -19.72 3.44 30.71
N GLN A 3 -19.47 2.16 30.44
CA GLN A 3 -18.12 1.62 30.47
C GLN A 3 -17.37 2.08 29.22
N ILE A 4 -16.08 2.32 29.37
CA ILE A 4 -15.22 2.79 28.28
C ILE A 4 -14.42 1.61 27.71
N CYS A 5 -14.16 1.65 26.43
CA CYS A 5 -13.37 0.67 25.71
C CYS A 5 -11.99 0.45 26.34
N LYS A 6 -11.60 -0.82 26.53
CA LYS A 6 -10.30 -1.21 27.12
C LYS A 6 -9.12 -1.11 26.14
N GLN A 7 -9.37 -0.88 24.83
CA GLN A 7 -8.31 -0.85 23.84
C GLN A 7 -7.36 0.33 24.06
N LYS A 8 -6.06 0.05 24.15
CA LYS A 8 -5.00 1.06 24.06
C LYS A 8 -4.73 1.36 22.61
N ILE A 9 -4.79 2.62 22.21
CA ILE A 9 -4.49 3.09 20.86
C ILE A 9 -2.99 3.41 20.73
N SER A 10 -2.38 3.84 21.82
CA SER A 10 -0.93 4.07 21.95
C SER A 10 -0.46 3.81 23.38
N ASN A 11 0.83 3.96 23.65
CA ASN A 11 1.38 3.84 25.01
C ASN A 11 0.78 4.84 26.02
N THR A 12 0.28 5.97 25.53
CA THR A 12 -0.23 7.09 26.34
C THR A 12 -1.73 7.36 26.15
N GLN A 13 -2.38 6.71 25.19
CA GLN A 13 -3.76 6.98 24.82
C GLN A 13 -4.62 5.71 24.82
N ASN A 14 -5.72 5.73 25.54
CA ASN A 14 -6.77 4.73 25.49
C ASN A 14 -7.86 5.17 24.50
N CYS A 15 -8.65 4.19 24.02
CA CYS A 15 -9.87 4.48 23.29
C CYS A 15 -10.90 5.08 24.24
N ASP A 16 -11.49 6.19 23.86
CA ASP A 16 -12.51 6.94 24.64
C ASP A 16 -13.95 6.58 24.27
N ARG A 17 -14.15 5.65 23.32
CA ARG A 17 -15.47 5.22 22.86
C ARG A 17 -16.15 4.37 23.92
N GLU A 18 -17.48 4.47 24.00
CA GLU A 18 -18.28 3.61 24.86
C GLU A 18 -18.11 2.13 24.52
N GLU A 19 -18.17 1.29 25.54
CA GLU A 19 -18.14 -0.15 25.38
C GLU A 19 -19.37 -0.62 24.59
N TYR A 20 -19.13 -1.49 23.63
CA TYR A 20 -20.16 -2.22 22.90
C TYR A 20 -20.37 -3.61 23.53
N LYS A 21 -19.27 -4.39 23.70
CA LYS A 21 -19.30 -5.75 24.23
C LYS A 21 -17.93 -6.20 24.74
N ASP A 22 -17.90 -6.99 25.79
CA ASP A 22 -16.69 -7.64 26.35
C ASP A 22 -15.56 -6.67 26.72
N GLY A 23 -15.87 -5.44 27.05
CA GLY A 23 -14.92 -4.40 27.38
C GLY A 23 -14.38 -3.64 26.16
N PHE A 24 -14.90 -3.86 24.95
CA PHE A 24 -14.46 -3.20 23.74
C PHE A 24 -15.60 -2.42 23.06
N CYS A 25 -15.26 -1.28 22.46
CA CYS A 25 -16.19 -0.59 21.57
C CYS A 25 -16.40 -1.39 20.27
N ILE A 26 -17.41 -1.03 19.50
CA ILE A 26 -17.75 -1.75 18.27
C ILE A 26 -16.60 -1.78 17.24
N ILE A 27 -15.72 -0.78 17.24
CA ILE A 27 -14.56 -0.73 16.32
C ILE A 27 -13.52 -1.78 16.70
N HIS A 28 -13.27 -1.99 18.00
CA HIS A 28 -12.23 -2.87 18.53
C HIS A 28 -12.73 -4.25 18.97
N HIS A 29 -14.05 -4.45 19.03
CA HIS A 29 -14.60 -5.76 19.41
C HIS A 29 -14.26 -6.83 18.35
N ASN A 30 -13.84 -8.00 18.82
CA ASN A 30 -13.38 -9.12 17.96
C ASN A 30 -14.52 -10.10 17.59
N GLY A 31 -15.78 -9.76 17.81
CA GLY A 31 -16.92 -10.63 17.45
C GLY A 31 -17.37 -10.41 16.00
N LYS A 32 -17.69 -11.51 15.31
CA LYS A 32 -18.28 -11.47 13.95
C LYS A 32 -19.75 -11.01 13.98
N ASP A 33 -20.33 -10.93 15.15
CA ASP A 33 -21.72 -10.54 15.43
C ASP A 33 -21.94 -9.02 15.46
N LYS A 34 -20.93 -8.23 15.10
CA LYS A 34 -21.06 -6.77 15.00
C LYS A 34 -22.14 -6.39 13.98
N PRO A 35 -23.14 -5.57 14.37
CA PRO A 35 -24.07 -5.03 13.38
C PRO A 35 -23.33 -4.03 12.45
N ASN A 36 -23.17 -4.41 11.20
CA ASN A 36 -22.39 -3.64 10.21
C ASN A 36 -22.94 -2.22 10.02
N ASN A 37 -24.24 -2.04 10.05
CA ASN A 37 -24.88 -0.72 9.96
C ASN A 37 -24.47 0.20 11.12
N ILE A 38 -24.38 -0.31 12.35
CA ILE A 38 -23.94 0.47 13.51
C ILE A 38 -22.45 0.76 13.41
N PHE A 39 -21.64 -0.25 13.05
CA PHE A 39 -20.21 -0.09 12.84
C PHE A 39 -19.89 1.02 11.82
N ARG A 40 -20.52 0.96 10.65
CA ARG A 40 -20.35 1.98 9.59
C ARG A 40 -20.85 3.35 10.02
N LYS A 41 -21.96 3.41 10.76
CA LYS A 41 -22.48 4.67 11.28
C LYS A 41 -21.48 5.33 12.22
N ILE A 42 -20.91 4.59 13.16
CA ILE A 42 -19.94 5.15 14.12
C ILE A 42 -18.69 5.67 13.40
N ILE A 43 -18.14 4.92 12.42
CA ILE A 43 -17.00 5.40 11.65
C ILE A 43 -17.33 6.69 10.88
N ARG A 44 -18.48 6.74 10.26
CA ARG A 44 -18.94 7.95 9.56
C ARG A 44 -19.08 9.14 10.49
N ASP A 45 -19.69 8.93 11.65
CA ASP A 45 -19.89 9.97 12.66
C ASP A 45 -18.53 10.45 13.23
N ASP A 46 -17.57 9.53 13.46
CA ASP A 46 -16.21 9.88 13.86
C ASP A 46 -15.49 10.73 12.80
N ILE A 47 -15.49 10.30 11.55
CA ILE A 47 -14.91 11.05 10.43
C ILE A 47 -15.55 12.46 10.32
N TYR A 48 -16.86 12.53 10.46
CA TYR A 48 -17.58 13.81 10.41
C TYR A 48 -17.21 14.76 11.54
N ARG A 49 -16.76 14.23 12.68
CA ARG A 49 -16.25 14.99 13.83
C ARG A 49 -14.75 15.29 13.77
N GLY A 50 -14.07 14.88 12.69
CA GLY A 50 -12.63 15.04 12.54
C GLY A 50 -11.78 13.98 13.27
N PHE A 51 -12.36 12.85 13.66
CA PHE A 51 -11.61 11.74 14.24
C PHE A 51 -11.20 10.76 13.13
N TYR A 52 -9.91 10.64 12.89
CA TYR A 52 -9.34 9.83 11.80
C TYR A 52 -8.45 8.68 12.29
N ASN A 53 -8.33 8.49 13.61
CA ASN A 53 -7.56 7.38 14.17
C ASN A 53 -8.44 6.15 14.43
N PHE A 54 -8.29 5.16 13.57
CA PHE A 54 -8.97 3.86 13.61
C PHE A 54 -7.99 2.71 13.89
N SER A 55 -6.89 2.98 14.61
CA SER A 55 -5.94 1.93 14.99
C SER A 55 -6.62 0.79 15.74
N TYR A 56 -6.15 -0.43 15.51
CA TYR A 56 -6.74 -1.67 16.06
C TYR A 56 -8.18 -1.96 15.62
N MET A 57 -8.63 -1.32 14.52
CA MET A 57 -9.95 -1.60 13.98
C MET A 57 -10.04 -3.04 13.47
N ILE A 58 -11.17 -3.70 13.75
CA ILE A 58 -11.47 -5.03 13.21
C ILE A 58 -12.73 -4.91 12.36
N SER A 59 -12.61 -5.14 11.05
CA SER A 59 -13.72 -5.10 10.09
C SER A 59 -13.90 -6.47 9.45
N TYR A 60 -15.05 -7.12 9.68
CA TYR A 60 -15.38 -8.40 9.07
C TYR A 60 -16.01 -8.26 7.69
N ASP A 61 -16.82 -7.25 7.51
CA ASP A 61 -17.41 -6.92 6.22
C ASP A 61 -16.48 -5.98 5.43
N GLY A 62 -16.77 -5.80 4.15
CA GLY A 62 -16.05 -4.84 3.33
C GLY A 62 -16.12 -3.44 3.92
N PHE A 63 -14.99 -2.74 3.93
CA PHE A 63 -14.86 -1.36 4.37
C PHE A 63 -14.59 -0.45 3.18
N SER A 64 -15.46 0.52 2.94
CA SER A 64 -15.33 1.48 1.85
C SER A 64 -15.39 2.91 2.36
N LEU A 65 -14.50 3.75 1.81
CA LEU A 65 -14.51 5.20 2.04
C LEU A 65 -15.31 5.97 0.95
N GLU A 66 -16.03 5.27 0.08
CA GLU A 66 -16.61 5.83 -1.13
C GLU A 66 -17.59 6.98 -0.87
N GLU A 67 -18.40 6.88 0.17
CA GLU A 67 -19.43 7.86 0.52
C GLU A 67 -19.02 8.79 1.69
N LEU A 68 -17.83 8.61 2.26
CA LEU A 68 -17.42 9.35 3.45
C LEU A 68 -16.81 10.70 3.06
N LYS A 69 -17.27 11.77 3.68
CA LYS A 69 -16.68 13.10 3.52
C LYS A 69 -15.43 13.20 4.40
N ILE A 70 -14.27 13.00 3.81
CA ILE A 70 -12.98 13.16 4.48
C ILE A 70 -12.52 14.60 4.29
N GLU A 71 -12.12 15.26 5.37
CA GLU A 71 -11.62 16.62 5.32
C GLU A 71 -10.28 16.70 4.63
N LYS A 72 -9.98 17.88 4.10
CA LYS A 72 -8.69 18.19 3.52
C LYS A 72 -7.58 18.02 4.56
N ASP A 73 -6.47 17.40 4.14
CA ASP A 73 -5.28 17.16 4.96
C ASP A 73 -5.49 16.21 6.16
N ALA A 74 -6.58 15.43 6.14
CA ALA A 74 -6.82 14.39 7.14
C ALA A 74 -5.72 13.32 7.11
N GLU A 75 -5.34 12.83 8.30
CA GLU A 75 -4.45 11.69 8.48
C GLU A 75 -5.27 10.47 8.92
N MET A 76 -5.61 9.62 7.95
CA MET A 76 -6.38 8.39 8.19
C MET A 76 -5.46 7.29 8.73
N ILE A 77 -5.60 6.96 10.01
CA ILE A 77 -4.70 6.02 10.70
C ILE A 77 -5.44 4.69 10.94
N PHE A 78 -4.92 3.60 10.35
CA PHE A 78 -5.43 2.24 10.47
C PHE A 78 -4.36 1.26 11.00
N ARG A 79 -3.51 1.72 11.89
CA ARG A 79 -2.42 0.89 12.45
C ARG A 79 -2.95 -0.30 13.23
N ASN A 80 -2.28 -1.45 13.12
CA ASN A 80 -2.64 -2.69 13.81
C ASN A 80 -4.08 -3.14 13.53
N SER A 81 -4.65 -2.77 12.39
CA SER A 81 -6.04 -3.09 12.04
C SER A 81 -6.16 -4.38 11.26
N ASN A 82 -7.31 -5.04 11.38
CA ASN A 82 -7.60 -6.28 10.66
C ASN A 82 -8.86 -6.09 9.78
N PHE A 83 -8.67 -6.23 8.48
CA PHE A 83 -9.71 -6.16 7.46
C PHE A 83 -9.96 -7.57 6.91
N ALA A 84 -10.90 -8.32 7.52
CA ALA A 84 -11.31 -9.62 7.01
C ALA A 84 -12.10 -9.49 5.70
N GLY A 85 -12.92 -8.45 5.54
CA GLY A 85 -13.50 -8.03 4.28
C GLY A 85 -12.60 -7.07 3.49
N PRO A 86 -12.89 -6.79 2.21
CA PRO A 86 -12.07 -5.92 1.38
C PRO A 86 -12.07 -4.47 1.89
N PHE A 87 -10.89 -3.84 1.90
CA PHE A 87 -10.76 -2.40 2.09
C PHE A 87 -10.76 -1.69 0.73
N GLN A 88 -11.62 -0.70 0.55
CA GLN A 88 -11.83 -0.06 -0.75
C GLN A 88 -11.84 1.47 -0.68
N ILE A 89 -11.08 2.09 -1.58
CA ILE A 89 -11.20 3.49 -1.99
C ILE A 89 -11.40 3.48 -3.50
N LYS A 90 -12.56 3.92 -3.97
CA LYS A 90 -12.86 3.89 -5.40
C LYS A 90 -13.49 5.20 -5.85
N ASN A 91 -13.02 5.70 -6.99
CA ASN A 91 -13.54 6.90 -7.62
C ASN A 91 -13.54 8.12 -6.67
N ARG A 92 -12.38 8.37 -6.01
CA ARG A 92 -12.19 9.43 -5.01
C ARG A 92 -11.05 10.35 -5.37
N ASP A 93 -11.26 11.63 -5.09
CA ASP A 93 -10.21 12.66 -5.03
C ASP A 93 -10.05 13.06 -3.56
N LEU A 94 -8.91 12.65 -2.94
CA LEU A 94 -8.67 12.82 -1.52
C LEU A 94 -7.34 13.52 -1.27
N THR A 95 -7.39 14.64 -0.54
CA THR A 95 -6.21 15.28 0.03
C THR A 95 -6.01 14.75 1.45
N ALA A 96 -5.78 13.45 1.58
CA ALA A 96 -5.61 12.74 2.85
C ALA A 96 -4.46 11.75 2.75
N SER A 97 -3.76 11.52 3.87
CA SER A 97 -2.78 10.43 4.00
C SER A 97 -3.42 9.19 4.62
N PHE A 98 -2.79 8.04 4.36
CA PHE A 98 -3.27 6.75 4.88
C PHE A 98 -2.09 5.99 5.50
N ASP A 99 -2.24 5.61 6.76
CA ASP A 99 -1.26 4.79 7.48
C ASP A 99 -1.84 3.42 7.84
N PHE A 100 -1.35 2.40 7.14
CA PHE A 100 -1.71 1.00 7.33
C PHE A 100 -0.57 0.19 7.99
N THR A 101 0.23 0.82 8.84
CA THR A 101 1.30 0.12 9.55
C THR A 101 0.73 -1.01 10.43
N ASP A 102 1.36 -2.20 10.36
CA ASP A 102 0.96 -3.42 11.07
C ASP A 102 -0.49 -3.88 10.76
N ALA A 103 -1.01 -3.56 9.56
CA ALA A 103 -2.36 -3.92 9.17
C ALA A 103 -2.42 -5.26 8.42
N ASN A 104 -3.54 -5.99 8.55
CA ASN A 104 -3.84 -7.20 7.79
C ASN A 104 -5.04 -6.98 6.87
N PHE A 105 -4.89 -7.40 5.61
CA PHE A 105 -5.94 -7.36 4.58
C PHE A 105 -6.22 -8.78 4.08
N ASP A 106 -7.17 -9.46 4.70
CA ASP A 106 -7.47 -10.86 4.37
C ASP A 106 -8.18 -10.99 3.02
N SER A 107 -9.04 -10.03 2.66
CA SER A 107 -9.79 -10.02 1.39
C SER A 107 -9.32 -8.94 0.40
N GLY A 108 -8.20 -8.29 0.67
CA GLY A 108 -7.52 -7.38 -0.26
C GLY A 108 -7.63 -5.89 0.08
N LEU A 109 -6.75 -5.14 -0.58
CA LEU A 109 -6.66 -3.68 -0.50
C LEU A 109 -6.82 -3.10 -1.91
N PHE A 110 -7.86 -2.28 -2.10
CA PHE A 110 -8.25 -1.72 -3.39
C PHE A 110 -8.29 -0.19 -3.32
N ILE A 111 -7.43 0.47 -4.09
CA ILE A 111 -7.48 1.92 -4.32
C ILE A 111 -7.48 2.12 -5.82
N THR A 112 -8.66 2.33 -6.40
CA THR A 112 -8.83 2.32 -7.87
C THR A 112 -9.60 3.55 -8.34
N LEU A 113 -9.24 4.03 -9.56
CA LEU A 113 -9.90 5.21 -10.15
C LEU A 113 -9.86 6.42 -9.20
N SER A 114 -8.79 6.56 -8.44
CA SER A 114 -8.71 7.54 -7.34
C SER A 114 -7.47 8.40 -7.44
N ASP A 115 -7.57 9.62 -6.93
CA ASP A 115 -6.47 10.57 -6.79
C ASP A 115 -6.21 10.81 -5.30
N ILE A 116 -5.10 10.30 -4.78
CA ILE A 116 -4.69 10.43 -3.37
C ILE A 116 -3.51 11.40 -3.32
N LYS A 117 -3.80 12.65 -2.96
CA LYS A 117 -2.86 13.78 -3.00
C LYS A 117 -1.96 13.88 -1.78
N LYS A 118 -1.75 12.75 -1.09
CA LYS A 118 -0.82 12.61 0.04
C LYS A 118 -0.24 11.22 0.07
N GLU A 119 0.53 10.94 1.12
CA GLU A 119 1.25 9.69 1.30
C GLU A 119 0.35 8.52 1.69
N ILE A 120 0.63 7.35 1.11
CA ILE A 120 0.12 6.05 1.56
C ILE A 120 1.29 5.26 2.14
N ILE A 121 1.16 4.83 3.39
CA ILE A 121 2.15 4.03 4.11
C ILE A 121 1.60 2.63 4.36
N ILE A 122 2.35 1.60 3.94
CA ILE A 122 2.03 0.18 4.21
C ILE A 122 3.30 -0.46 4.79
N LYS A 123 3.37 -0.62 6.11
CA LYS A 123 4.55 -1.17 6.78
C LYS A 123 4.20 -2.37 7.65
N ASN A 124 5.07 -3.39 7.67
CA ASN A 124 4.91 -4.60 8.46
C ASN A 124 3.55 -5.29 8.26
N SER A 125 2.98 -5.18 7.08
CA SER A 125 1.60 -5.55 6.80
C SER A 125 1.52 -6.85 6.01
N ASN A 126 0.32 -7.44 5.95
CA ASN A 126 0.06 -8.63 5.18
C ASN A 126 -1.17 -8.43 4.29
N ILE A 127 -1.03 -8.70 2.97
CA ILE A 127 -2.11 -8.60 1.99
C ILE A 127 -2.31 -9.99 1.38
N SER A 128 -3.47 -10.61 1.64
CA SER A 128 -3.67 -12.04 1.39
C SER A 128 -4.35 -12.35 0.06
N MET A 129 -5.30 -11.51 -0.41
CA MET A 129 -6.08 -11.81 -1.63
C MET A 129 -5.66 -10.96 -2.83
N ASP A 130 -5.95 -9.67 -2.86
CA ASP A 130 -5.62 -8.77 -3.96
C ASP A 130 -5.06 -7.44 -3.46
N LEU A 131 -4.01 -6.96 -4.12
CA LEU A 131 -3.56 -5.57 -4.03
C LEU A 131 -3.83 -4.89 -5.37
N ASN A 132 -4.77 -3.96 -5.41
CA ASN A 132 -5.13 -3.29 -6.65
C ASN A 132 -5.15 -1.78 -6.50
N PHE A 133 -4.20 -1.12 -7.14
CA PHE A 133 -4.02 0.33 -7.17
C PHE A 133 -4.13 0.90 -8.60
N SER A 134 -4.69 0.10 -9.52
CA SER A 134 -4.76 0.48 -10.93
C SER A 134 -5.64 1.72 -11.19
N LEU A 135 -5.31 2.43 -12.28
CA LEU A 135 -6.05 3.61 -12.75
C LEU A 135 -6.12 4.72 -11.70
N SER A 136 -5.11 4.84 -10.86
CA SER A 136 -5.10 5.81 -9.75
C SER A 136 -3.83 6.66 -9.75
N ASN A 137 -3.92 7.83 -9.14
CA ASN A 137 -2.77 8.71 -8.93
C ASN A 137 -2.47 8.78 -7.44
N PHE A 138 -1.18 8.76 -7.11
CA PHE A 138 -0.70 8.90 -5.74
C PHE A 138 0.35 9.99 -5.68
N ASP A 139 0.36 10.74 -4.57
CA ASP A 139 1.50 11.60 -4.31
C ASP A 139 2.71 10.75 -3.93
N SER A 140 2.59 9.92 -2.90
CA SER A 140 3.66 9.00 -2.51
C SER A 140 3.12 7.65 -2.03
N LEU A 141 3.86 6.57 -2.33
CA LEU A 141 3.57 5.23 -1.85
C LEU A 141 4.84 4.61 -1.25
N ILE A 142 4.80 4.38 0.06
CA ILE A 142 5.90 3.81 0.82
C ILE A 142 5.49 2.49 1.43
N THR A 143 6.15 1.42 1.01
CA THR A 143 5.88 0.07 1.50
C THR A 143 7.15 -0.56 2.03
N TYR A 144 7.08 -1.05 3.27
CA TYR A 144 8.24 -1.64 3.95
C TYR A 144 7.85 -2.92 4.69
N ASN A 145 8.71 -3.96 4.62
CA ASN A 145 8.58 -5.23 5.35
C ASN A 145 7.15 -5.84 5.26
N THR A 146 6.60 -5.87 4.04
CA THR A 146 5.22 -6.28 3.80
C THR A 146 5.17 -7.54 2.95
N LYS A 147 4.28 -8.47 3.31
CA LYS A 147 4.01 -9.68 2.53
C LYS A 147 2.79 -9.47 1.64
N ILE A 148 2.98 -9.65 0.33
CA ILE A 148 1.91 -9.57 -0.66
C ILE A 148 1.72 -10.96 -1.25
N ASN A 149 0.75 -11.71 -0.68
CA ASN A 149 0.52 -13.12 -1.01
C ASN A 149 -0.38 -13.32 -2.24
N CYS A 150 -0.57 -12.28 -3.02
CA CYS A 150 -1.55 -12.18 -4.09
C CYS A 150 -0.99 -11.43 -5.28
N LYS A 151 -1.81 -11.26 -6.32
CA LYS A 151 -1.51 -10.37 -7.44
C LYS A 151 -1.44 -8.93 -6.96
N ALA A 152 -0.40 -8.22 -7.41
CA ALA A 152 -0.25 -6.79 -7.17
C ALA A 152 -0.39 -6.03 -8.49
N ASN A 153 -1.40 -5.18 -8.58
CA ASN A 153 -1.73 -4.45 -9.80
C ASN A 153 -1.60 -2.93 -9.61
N PHE A 154 -0.62 -2.35 -10.29
CA PHE A 154 -0.34 -0.92 -10.38
C PHE A 154 -0.46 -0.42 -11.82
N SER A 155 -1.20 -1.12 -12.70
CA SER A 155 -1.29 -0.72 -14.09
C SER A 155 -2.01 0.62 -14.25
N ASN A 156 -1.51 1.45 -15.19
CA ASN A 156 -2.04 2.78 -15.46
C ASN A 156 -2.08 3.69 -14.20
N THR A 157 -1.15 3.52 -13.27
CA THR A 157 -0.99 4.43 -12.13
C THR A 157 -0.03 5.56 -12.46
N CYS A 158 -0.21 6.71 -11.79
CA CYS A 158 0.77 7.78 -11.80
C CYS A 158 1.20 8.07 -10.35
N ILE A 159 2.50 7.98 -10.08
CA ILE A 159 3.09 8.33 -8.79
C ILE A 159 3.84 9.65 -8.96
N ASN A 160 3.39 10.71 -8.30
CA ASN A 160 3.93 12.07 -8.48
C ASN A 160 5.16 12.33 -7.61
N GLY A 161 5.23 11.75 -6.44
CA GLY A 161 6.34 11.84 -5.48
C GLY A 161 7.01 10.48 -5.29
N LYS A 162 7.43 10.20 -4.06
CA LYS A 162 8.26 9.05 -3.73
C LYS A 162 7.53 7.72 -3.90
N PHE A 163 8.16 6.79 -4.64
CA PHE A 163 7.77 5.40 -4.67
C PHE A 163 8.88 4.53 -4.09
N GLU A 164 8.60 3.90 -2.95
CA GLU A 164 9.60 3.08 -2.27
C GLU A 164 9.00 1.75 -1.81
N PHE A 165 9.56 0.66 -2.34
CA PHE A 165 9.30 -0.70 -1.89
C PHE A 165 10.60 -1.27 -1.32
N ASN A 166 10.57 -1.68 -0.04
CA ASN A 166 11.74 -2.21 0.63
C ASN A 166 11.37 -3.41 1.52
N HIS A 167 12.09 -4.53 1.40
CA HIS A 167 11.79 -5.80 2.05
C HIS A 167 10.38 -6.31 1.73
N ILE A 168 10.05 -6.42 0.43
CA ILE A 168 8.74 -6.88 -0.03
C ILE A 168 8.88 -8.25 -0.69
N TYR A 169 7.96 -9.14 -0.33
CA TYR A 169 7.81 -10.44 -0.96
C TYR A 169 6.47 -10.50 -1.72
N PHE A 170 6.54 -10.60 -3.04
CA PHE A 170 5.40 -10.82 -3.91
C PHE A 170 5.29 -12.30 -4.26
N LYS A 171 4.27 -12.98 -3.75
CA LYS A 171 4.04 -14.40 -4.00
C LYS A 171 3.43 -14.68 -5.38
N ASP A 172 2.82 -13.69 -6.00
CA ASP A 172 2.14 -13.80 -7.30
C ASP A 172 2.63 -12.69 -8.24
N ASN A 173 1.91 -12.44 -9.33
CA ASN A 173 2.27 -11.51 -10.39
C ASN A 173 2.31 -10.05 -9.89
N LEU A 174 3.27 -9.31 -10.42
CA LEU A 174 3.44 -7.86 -10.22
C LEU A 174 3.25 -7.12 -11.54
N ASN A 175 2.28 -6.21 -11.60
CA ASN A 175 1.93 -5.51 -12.82
C ASN A 175 2.05 -3.99 -12.67
N PHE A 176 2.97 -3.39 -13.44
CA PHE A 176 3.15 -1.95 -13.59
C PHE A 176 2.86 -1.46 -15.01
N LEU A 177 2.18 -2.25 -15.86
CA LEU A 177 1.90 -1.89 -17.24
C LEU A 177 1.36 -0.45 -17.34
N ASN A 178 1.99 0.39 -18.19
CA ASN A 178 1.67 1.81 -18.41
C ASN A 178 1.75 2.69 -17.13
N ALA A 179 2.47 2.29 -16.11
CA ALA A 179 2.65 3.13 -14.92
C ALA A 179 3.62 4.29 -15.19
N VAL A 180 3.44 5.40 -14.49
CA VAL A 180 4.27 6.61 -14.60
C VAL A 180 4.81 6.97 -13.22
N PHE A 181 6.15 7.09 -13.12
CA PHE A 181 6.84 7.53 -11.91
C PHE A 181 7.51 8.88 -12.18
N ARG A 182 7.01 9.93 -11.53
CA ARG A 182 7.50 11.32 -11.75
C ARG A 182 8.66 11.69 -10.84
N ASP A 183 8.84 10.93 -9.75
CA ASP A 183 9.96 11.07 -8.82
C ASP A 183 10.76 9.76 -8.75
N ASP A 184 11.67 9.65 -7.78
CA ASP A 184 12.53 8.50 -7.62
C ASP A 184 11.74 7.21 -7.36
N PHE A 185 12.10 6.16 -8.08
CA PHE A 185 11.57 4.82 -7.92
C PHE A 185 12.61 3.94 -7.23
N THR A 186 12.24 3.32 -6.11
CA THR A 186 13.16 2.45 -5.37
C THR A 186 12.54 1.08 -5.10
N PHE A 187 13.20 0.04 -5.60
CA PHE A 187 12.98 -1.35 -5.24
C PHE A 187 14.22 -1.87 -4.53
N GLN A 188 14.09 -2.24 -3.26
CA GLN A 188 15.19 -2.74 -2.46
C GLN A 188 14.79 -4.00 -1.67
N ASN A 189 15.61 -5.06 -1.73
CA ASN A 189 15.33 -6.34 -1.06
C ASN A 189 13.97 -6.93 -1.47
N ILE A 190 13.74 -7.09 -2.76
CA ILE A 190 12.46 -7.51 -3.35
C ILE A 190 12.60 -8.91 -3.95
N ILE A 191 11.61 -9.75 -3.71
CA ILE A 191 11.44 -11.03 -4.41
C ILE A 191 10.06 -11.03 -5.07
N VAL A 192 10.03 -11.37 -6.38
CA VAL A 192 8.80 -11.60 -7.14
C VAL A 192 8.79 -13.06 -7.62
N GLU A 193 7.89 -13.89 -7.09
CA GLU A 193 7.85 -15.33 -7.38
C GLU A 193 7.29 -15.67 -8.75
N LYS A 194 6.39 -14.84 -9.27
CA LYS A 194 5.74 -15.01 -10.57
C LYS A 194 6.16 -13.90 -11.55
N ASP A 195 5.34 -13.65 -12.54
CA ASP A 195 5.64 -12.71 -13.61
C ASP A 195 5.64 -11.25 -13.12
N ALA A 196 6.56 -10.44 -13.67
CA ALA A 196 6.62 -9.01 -13.45
C ALA A 196 6.51 -8.26 -14.79
N ASP A 197 5.50 -7.37 -14.91
CA ASP A 197 5.24 -6.62 -16.12
C ASP A 197 5.51 -5.13 -15.92
N PHE A 198 6.58 -4.63 -16.57
CA PHE A 198 6.98 -3.24 -16.56
C PHE A 198 6.88 -2.60 -17.96
N ARG A 199 6.14 -3.20 -18.89
CA ARG A 199 6.01 -2.63 -20.24
C ARG A 199 5.36 -1.26 -20.20
N ASN A 200 5.85 -0.36 -21.05
CA ASN A 200 5.39 1.02 -21.17
C ASN A 200 5.46 1.82 -19.86
N VAL A 201 6.29 1.40 -18.91
CA VAL A 201 6.54 2.20 -17.71
C VAL A 201 7.43 3.39 -18.05
N VAL A 202 7.06 4.56 -17.51
CA VAL A 202 7.83 5.80 -17.71
C VAL A 202 8.43 6.25 -16.38
N PHE A 203 9.76 6.42 -16.35
CA PHE A 203 10.49 6.97 -15.22
C PHE A 203 11.03 8.36 -15.57
N PHE A 204 10.63 9.38 -14.81
CA PHE A 204 11.10 10.74 -15.03
C PHE A 204 12.42 11.04 -14.32
N LYS A 205 12.63 10.42 -13.14
CA LYS A 205 13.87 10.51 -12.36
C LYS A 205 14.58 9.16 -12.25
N LYS A 206 15.34 8.96 -11.18
CA LYS A 206 16.13 7.74 -10.99
C LYS A 206 15.25 6.54 -10.68
N MET A 207 15.64 5.41 -11.24
CA MET A 207 15.10 4.10 -10.95
C MET A 207 16.20 3.25 -10.32
N LYS A 208 15.96 2.83 -9.07
CA LYS A 208 16.91 2.00 -8.32
C LYS A 208 16.34 0.63 -8.06
N PHE A 209 17.07 -0.41 -8.46
CA PHE A 209 16.86 -1.79 -8.05
C PHE A 209 18.10 -2.27 -7.28
N GLU A 210 17.91 -2.67 -6.04
CA GLU A 210 18.99 -3.20 -5.20
C GLU A 210 18.55 -4.49 -4.50
N ASN A 211 19.28 -5.59 -4.67
CA ASN A 211 18.94 -6.91 -4.15
C ASN A 211 17.52 -7.33 -4.58
N VAL A 212 17.27 -7.38 -5.88
CA VAL A 212 15.96 -7.71 -6.45
C VAL A 212 16.03 -9.01 -7.22
N GLU A 213 15.10 -9.93 -6.99
CA GLU A 213 14.97 -11.19 -7.71
C GLU A 213 13.60 -11.32 -8.37
N PHE A 214 13.60 -11.44 -9.69
CA PHE A 214 12.44 -11.81 -10.51
C PHE A 214 12.58 -13.28 -10.93
N LYS A 215 11.75 -14.16 -10.36
CA LYS A 215 11.81 -15.62 -10.62
C LYS A 215 10.96 -16.05 -11.81
N GLY A 216 9.88 -15.33 -12.11
CA GLY A 216 9.02 -15.55 -13.27
C GLY A 216 9.45 -14.75 -14.50
N ASN A 217 8.56 -14.63 -15.50
CA ASN A 217 8.84 -13.84 -16.68
C ASN A 217 8.91 -12.35 -16.34
N PHE A 218 10.04 -11.74 -16.62
CA PHE A 218 10.22 -10.29 -16.51
C PHE A 218 10.03 -9.62 -17.86
N LYS A 219 9.06 -8.71 -17.95
CA LYS A 219 8.82 -7.88 -19.12
C LYS A 219 9.30 -6.47 -18.81
N PRO A 220 10.49 -6.07 -19.31
CA PRO A 220 11.10 -4.79 -18.96
C PRO A 220 10.35 -3.59 -19.55
N ALA A 221 10.56 -2.42 -18.95
CA ALA A 221 10.24 -1.15 -19.55
C ALA A 221 11.20 -0.90 -20.76
N GLU A 222 10.70 -0.20 -21.77
CA GLU A 222 11.56 0.38 -22.81
C GLU A 222 12.23 1.65 -22.24
N ILE A 223 13.43 1.50 -21.70
CA ILE A 223 14.12 2.60 -21.05
C ILE A 223 15.01 3.28 -22.07
N ILE A 224 14.68 4.52 -22.41
CA ILE A 224 15.40 5.33 -23.40
C ILE A 224 16.69 5.93 -22.79
N ASP A 225 16.72 6.12 -21.47
CA ASP A 225 17.80 6.81 -20.76
C ASP A 225 18.43 5.89 -19.70
N ASN A 226 19.52 5.21 -20.10
CA ASN A 226 20.24 4.27 -19.23
C ASN A 226 20.91 4.95 -18.02
N ASP A 227 21.13 6.26 -18.04
CA ASP A 227 21.80 7.00 -16.97
C ASP A 227 20.89 7.16 -15.74
N LYS A 228 19.59 6.91 -15.90
CA LYS A 228 18.61 6.92 -14.81
C LYS A 228 18.47 5.59 -14.08
N ILE A 229 19.10 4.51 -14.58
CA ILE A 229 18.95 3.17 -14.02
C ILE A 229 20.13 2.84 -13.12
N GLU A 230 19.85 2.49 -11.89
CA GLU A 230 20.81 1.93 -10.95
C GLU A 230 20.41 0.48 -10.63
N LEU A 231 21.22 -0.49 -11.12
CA LEU A 231 21.03 -1.92 -10.84
C LEU A 231 22.18 -2.41 -9.96
N LYS A 232 21.83 -2.97 -8.80
CA LYS A 232 22.79 -3.59 -7.90
C LYS A 232 22.25 -4.92 -7.40
N ASN A 233 22.94 -6.01 -7.72
CA ASN A 233 22.54 -7.36 -7.33
C ASN A 233 21.08 -7.69 -7.76
N VAL A 234 20.79 -7.57 -9.07
CA VAL A 234 19.48 -7.86 -9.65
C VAL A 234 19.54 -9.20 -10.38
N LEU A 235 18.68 -10.13 -10.01
CA LEU A 235 18.55 -11.44 -10.62
C LEU A 235 17.26 -11.53 -11.45
N ILE A 236 17.37 -11.99 -12.69
CA ILE A 236 16.23 -12.34 -13.54
C ILE A 236 16.38 -13.81 -13.94
N ASN A 237 15.46 -14.67 -13.52
CA ASN A 237 15.54 -16.10 -13.73
C ASN A 237 16.89 -16.70 -13.29
N GLY A 238 17.39 -16.27 -12.14
CA GLY A 238 18.67 -16.70 -11.58
C GLY A 238 19.92 -16.13 -12.26
N LYS A 239 19.78 -15.27 -13.29
CA LYS A 239 20.90 -14.63 -13.96
C LYS A 239 21.11 -13.23 -13.41
N LEU A 240 22.35 -12.92 -13.03
CA LEU A 240 22.71 -11.58 -12.55
C LEU A 240 22.71 -10.59 -13.72
N ILE A 241 22.02 -9.47 -13.52
CA ILE A 241 22.00 -8.34 -14.46
C ILE A 241 22.76 -7.19 -13.84
N GLU A 242 23.80 -6.72 -14.54
CA GLU A 242 24.62 -5.58 -14.11
C GLU A 242 24.43 -4.40 -15.06
N ASN A 243 24.62 -3.19 -14.55
CA ASN A 243 24.69 -2.01 -15.40
C ASN A 243 25.94 -2.10 -16.30
N ASN A 244 25.74 -2.21 -17.63
CA ASN A 244 26.83 -2.25 -18.62
C ASN A 244 27.60 -0.91 -18.76
N GLN A 245 27.58 -0.02 -17.77
CA GLN A 245 28.32 1.25 -17.82
C GLN A 245 29.83 1.08 -17.75
N LYS A 246 30.38 -0.02 -17.20
CA LYS A 246 31.82 -0.29 -17.16
C LYS A 246 32.42 -0.78 -18.48
N ALA A 247 31.61 -1.25 -19.43
CA ALA A 247 32.15 -1.84 -20.67
C ALA A 247 32.62 -0.82 -21.71
N LYS A 248 32.44 0.49 -21.48
CA LYS A 248 32.90 1.53 -22.41
C LYS A 248 34.25 2.15 -22.06
N GLU A 249 34.71 2.02 -20.80
CA GLU A 249 36.01 2.56 -20.39
C GLU A 249 37.19 1.63 -20.72
N ASP A 250 37.00 0.30 -20.71
CA ASP A 250 38.07 -0.66 -21.01
C ASP A 250 38.38 -0.83 -22.48
N LYS A 251 37.66 -0.18 -23.40
CA LYS A 251 37.96 -0.20 -24.85
C LYS A 251 38.69 1.04 -25.37
N LYS A 252 39.14 1.92 -24.49
CA LYS A 252 39.91 3.14 -24.82
C LYS A 252 41.36 3.14 -24.34
N ASN A 253 41.87 1.98 -23.90
CA ASN A 253 43.32 1.81 -23.60
C ASN A 253 43.96 0.85 -24.60
#